data_06fd7bdc2d78055e8d9bc2d29f2f1fff
#
_entry.id   06fd7bdc2d78055e8d9bc2d29f2f1fff
#
_cell.length_a   1.000
_cell.length_b   1.000
_cell.length_c   1.000
_cell.angle_alpha   90.00
_cell.angle_beta   90.00
_cell.angle_gamma   90.00
#
_symmetry.space_group_name_H-M   'P 1'
#
loop_
_entity.id
_entity.type
_entity.pdbx_description
1 polymer ?
#
loop_
_entity_poly.entity_id
_entity_poly.type
_entity_poly.pdbx_seq_one_letter_code
_entity_poly.pdbx_strand_id
1 'polypeptide(L)'
;MVNPAEIDKIPRLGDLDLRIGQTVQLITHGPQPRKYFAPLIGFVEREFIMVRVPLDNGWAVQFNEGESLDVRVFCGVSLFEFEVRLQTLLLHPRNYMLLSCPSRIRQTRLRSHERAKCAL
;
A
#
# COMPACT_ATOMS: atom_id res chain seq x y z
N MET A 1 26.91 10.72 -6.54
CA MET A 1 26.37 11.87 -5.79
C MET A 1 24.88 11.94 -5.95
N VAL A 2 24.19 12.14 -4.85
CA VAL A 2 22.74 12.24 -4.92
C VAL A 2 22.33 13.60 -5.42
N ASN A 3 21.45 13.62 -6.38
CA ASN A 3 20.88 14.84 -6.90
C ASN A 3 19.95 15.46 -5.86
N PRO A 4 20.14 16.74 -5.50
CA PRO A 4 19.24 17.38 -4.52
C PRO A 4 17.77 17.27 -4.91
N ALA A 5 17.46 17.29 -6.20
CA ALA A 5 16.09 17.17 -6.65
C ALA A 5 15.53 15.80 -6.35
N GLU A 6 16.36 14.77 -6.33
CA GLU A 6 15.91 13.45 -5.98
C GLU A 6 15.59 13.34 -4.50
N ILE A 7 16.38 14.00 -3.67
CA ILE A 7 16.12 14.03 -2.24
C ILE A 7 14.79 14.73 -1.96
N ASP A 8 14.55 15.83 -2.66
CA ASP A 8 13.33 16.60 -2.47
C ASP A 8 12.10 15.90 -3.00
N LYS A 9 12.31 14.83 -3.78
CA LYS A 9 11.21 14.10 -4.40
C LYS A 9 10.87 12.80 -3.68
N ILE A 10 11.14 12.73 -2.39
CA ILE A 10 10.68 11.59 -1.61
C ILE A 10 9.15 11.57 -1.69
N PRO A 11 8.55 10.48 -2.20
CA PRO A 11 7.12 10.46 -2.41
C PRO A 11 6.34 10.52 -1.11
N ARG A 12 5.19 11.16 -1.17
CA ARG A 12 4.21 11.16 -0.10
C ARG A 12 2.95 10.49 -0.63
N LEU A 13 2.05 10.12 0.27
CA LEU A 13 0.82 9.46 -0.16
C LEU A 13 0.07 10.28 -1.21
N GLY A 14 0.02 11.59 -1.03
CA GLY A 14 -0.68 12.46 -1.99
C GLY A 14 -0.04 12.49 -3.36
N ASP A 15 1.22 12.07 -3.48
CA ASP A 15 1.94 12.07 -4.75
C ASP A 15 1.72 10.79 -5.55
N LEU A 16 1.08 9.78 -4.98
CA LEU A 16 0.95 8.48 -5.59
C LEU A 16 -0.25 8.35 -6.50
N ASP A 17 -1.06 9.39 -6.62
CA ASP A 17 -2.29 9.33 -7.41
C ASP A 17 -3.19 8.17 -6.98
N LEU A 18 -3.30 7.98 -5.69
CA LEU A 18 -4.14 6.92 -5.13
C LEU A 18 -5.61 7.26 -5.33
N ARG A 19 -6.40 6.24 -5.63
CA ARG A 19 -7.84 6.41 -5.85
C ARG A 19 -8.62 5.50 -4.94
N ILE A 20 -9.75 5.99 -4.47
CA ILE A 20 -10.65 5.19 -3.65
C ILE A 20 -11.12 4.00 -4.48
N GLY A 21 -11.07 2.82 -3.87
CA GLY A 21 -11.43 1.58 -4.56
C GLY A 21 -10.28 0.91 -5.28
N GLN A 22 -9.14 1.60 -5.42
CA GLN A 22 -7.97 1.01 -6.04
C GLN A 22 -7.47 -0.16 -5.21
N THR A 23 -7.07 -1.24 -5.88
CA THR A 23 -6.54 -2.41 -5.18
C THR A 23 -5.09 -2.15 -4.79
N VAL A 24 -4.78 -2.39 -3.53
CA VAL A 24 -3.41 -2.36 -3.04
C VAL A 24 -3.04 -3.75 -2.57
N GLN A 25 -1.76 -4.03 -2.54
CA GLN A 25 -1.26 -5.32 -2.09
C GLN A 25 -0.72 -5.19 -0.67
N LEU A 26 -1.16 -6.07 0.21
CA LEU A 26 -0.70 -6.11 1.59
C LEU A 26 0.15 -7.36 1.76
N ILE A 27 1.32 -7.22 2.36
CA ILE A 27 2.26 -8.32 2.53
C ILE A 27 2.61 -8.41 4.00
N THR A 28 2.35 -9.58 4.59
CA THR A 28 2.68 -9.80 5.99
C THR A 28 4.17 -10.02 6.16
N HIS A 29 4.67 -9.69 7.34
CA HIS A 29 6.04 -9.98 7.71
C HIS A 29 6.10 -11.37 8.35
N GLY A 30 7.31 -11.85 8.57
CA GLY A 30 7.50 -13.11 9.24
C GLY A 30 8.16 -14.14 8.35
N PRO A 31 8.34 -15.37 8.87
CA PRO A 31 9.06 -16.41 8.11
C PRO A 31 8.31 -16.88 6.87
N GLN A 32 7.00 -16.72 6.84
CA GLN A 32 6.22 -17.09 5.66
C GLN A 32 5.31 -15.93 5.28
N PRO A 33 5.86 -14.93 4.57
CA PRO A 33 5.05 -13.76 4.19
C PRO A 33 3.90 -14.17 3.28
N ARG A 34 2.75 -13.56 3.49
CA ARG A 34 1.56 -13.78 2.68
C ARG A 34 1.16 -12.50 2.01
N LYS A 35 0.62 -12.62 0.81
CA LYS A 35 0.17 -11.48 0.03
C LYS A 35 -1.33 -11.49 -0.08
N TYR A 36 -1.92 -10.33 0.14
CA TYR A 36 -3.36 -10.15 0.01
C TYR A 36 -3.63 -8.90 -0.80
N PHE A 37 -4.77 -8.86 -1.44
CA PHE A 37 -5.22 -7.69 -2.17
C PHE A 37 -6.40 -7.09 -1.43
N ALA A 38 -6.41 -5.78 -1.31
CA ALA A 38 -7.45 -5.08 -0.59
C ALA A 38 -7.77 -3.76 -1.28
N PRO A 39 -9.05 -3.38 -1.30
CA PRO A 39 -9.39 -2.08 -1.87
C PRO A 39 -9.05 -0.96 -0.91
N LEU A 40 -8.50 0.11 -1.46
CA LEU A 40 -8.22 1.33 -0.71
C LEU A 40 -9.54 2.05 -0.46
N ILE A 41 -9.82 2.35 0.79
CA ILE A 41 -11.02 3.11 1.14
C ILE A 41 -10.70 4.60 1.17
N GLY A 42 -9.51 4.96 1.63
CA GLY A 42 -9.10 6.34 1.67
C GLY A 42 -7.83 6.51 2.48
N PHE A 43 -7.38 7.73 2.55
CA PHE A 43 -6.23 8.06 3.40
C PHE A 43 -6.28 9.54 3.75
N VAL A 44 -5.64 9.87 4.86
CA VAL A 44 -5.40 11.24 5.25
C VAL A 44 -3.91 11.38 5.46
N GLU A 45 -3.30 12.30 4.71
CA GLU A 45 -1.86 12.48 4.75
C GLU A 45 -1.38 12.71 6.18
N ARG A 46 -0.36 11.95 6.58
CA ARG A 46 0.23 12.02 7.91
C ARG A 46 -0.64 11.50 9.02
N GLU A 47 -1.82 10.94 8.71
CA GLU A 47 -2.70 10.42 9.73
C GLU A 47 -2.90 8.92 9.58
N PHE A 48 -3.51 8.49 8.47
CA PHE A 48 -3.80 7.07 8.32
C PHE A 48 -4.09 6.71 6.87
N ILE A 49 -4.06 5.41 6.62
CA ILE A 49 -4.56 4.80 5.40
C ILE A 49 -5.63 3.82 5.83
N MET A 50 -6.76 3.81 5.14
CA MET A 50 -7.83 2.86 5.43
C MET A 50 -8.03 1.94 4.23
N VAL A 51 -8.02 0.63 4.51
CA VAL A 51 -8.32 -0.38 3.50
C VAL A 51 -9.37 -1.32 4.06
N ARG A 52 -10.06 -2.03 3.14
CA ARG A 52 -10.96 -3.07 3.58
C ARG A 52 -10.16 -4.31 3.95
N VAL A 53 -10.56 -5.02 4.99
CA VAL A 53 -9.90 -6.27 5.36
C VAL A 53 -10.02 -7.23 4.17
N PRO A 54 -8.90 -7.80 3.68
CA PRO A 54 -8.97 -8.73 2.56
C PRO A 54 -9.70 -10.02 2.94
N LEU A 55 -10.27 -10.65 1.94
CA LEU A 55 -10.94 -11.93 2.11
C LEU A 55 -10.09 -13.04 1.53
N ASP A 56 -10.13 -14.18 2.18
CA ASP A 56 -9.50 -15.41 1.71
C ASP A 56 -10.56 -16.49 1.74
N ASN A 57 -10.95 -16.98 0.56
CA ASN A 57 -12.02 -17.97 0.42
C ASN A 57 -13.32 -17.49 1.06
N GLY A 58 -13.61 -16.21 0.96
CA GLY A 58 -14.82 -15.63 1.48
C GLY A 58 -14.79 -15.27 2.96
N TRP A 59 -13.68 -15.54 3.64
CA TRP A 59 -13.53 -15.24 5.05
C TRP A 59 -12.55 -14.10 5.24
N ALA A 60 -12.85 -13.23 6.20
CA ALA A 60 -11.94 -12.13 6.51
C ALA A 60 -10.63 -12.66 7.05
N VAL A 61 -9.53 -12.18 6.47
CA VAL A 61 -8.19 -12.56 6.94
C VAL A 61 -7.98 -11.98 8.33
N GLN A 62 -7.36 -12.76 9.19
CA GLN A 62 -7.12 -12.35 10.57
C GLN A 62 -5.82 -11.59 10.67
N PHE A 63 -5.90 -10.37 11.20
CA PHE A 63 -4.74 -9.53 11.47
C PHE A 63 -4.78 -9.10 12.93
N ASN A 64 -3.62 -8.76 13.46
CA ASN A 64 -3.50 -8.31 14.84
C ASN A 64 -3.14 -6.83 14.89
N GLU A 65 -3.79 -6.08 15.75
CA GLU A 65 -3.42 -4.69 15.94
C GLU A 65 -1.97 -4.60 16.40
N GLY A 66 -1.24 -3.65 15.84
CA GLY A 66 0.19 -3.53 16.08
C GLY A 66 1.06 -4.26 15.07
N GLU A 67 0.46 -5.12 14.27
CA GLU A 67 1.19 -5.89 13.26
C GLU A 67 1.75 -4.99 12.17
N SER A 68 2.98 -5.26 11.73
CA SER A 68 3.59 -4.53 10.62
C SER A 68 3.26 -5.21 9.31
N LEU A 69 2.97 -4.41 8.30
CA LEU A 69 2.65 -4.88 6.96
C LEU A 69 3.39 -4.04 5.94
N ASP A 70 3.71 -4.65 4.80
CA ASP A 70 4.19 -3.91 3.65
C ASP A 70 3.03 -3.67 2.69
N VAL A 71 2.98 -2.47 2.14
CA VAL A 71 1.97 -2.11 1.15
C VAL A 71 2.67 -1.87 -0.18
N ARG A 72 2.10 -2.44 -1.24
CA ARG A 72 2.57 -2.20 -2.61
C ARG A 72 1.43 -1.63 -3.42
N VAL A 73 1.74 -0.58 -4.15
CA VAL A 73 0.77 0.08 -5.03
C VAL A 73 1.40 0.30 -6.38
N PHE A 74 0.69 -0.11 -7.42
CA PHE A 74 1.12 0.16 -8.80
C PHE A 74 0.41 1.40 -9.29
N CYS A 75 1.19 2.40 -9.68
CA CYS A 75 0.65 3.65 -10.19
C CYS A 75 1.36 3.97 -11.50
N GLY A 76 0.66 3.75 -12.60
CA GLY A 76 1.26 3.98 -13.91
C GLY A 76 2.45 3.07 -14.16
N VAL A 77 3.63 3.67 -14.28
CA VAL A 77 4.86 2.92 -14.57
C VAL A 77 5.69 2.73 -13.31
N SER A 78 5.14 3.04 -12.15
CA SER A 78 5.88 2.97 -10.90
C SER A 78 5.25 2.00 -9.94
N LEU A 79 6.10 1.36 -9.15
CA LEU A 79 5.70 0.55 -8.02
C LEU A 79 6.11 1.30 -6.76
N PHE A 80 5.16 1.54 -5.88
CA PHE A 80 5.44 2.16 -4.59
C PHE A 80 5.31 1.12 -3.50
N GLU A 81 6.29 1.08 -2.61
CA GLU A 81 6.31 0.15 -1.50
C GLU A 81 6.60 0.90 -0.21
N PHE A 82 5.87 0.57 0.83
CA PHE A 82 6.10 1.19 2.12
C PHE A 82 5.58 0.30 3.23
N GLU A 83 6.16 0.49 4.41
CA GLU A 83 5.78 -0.27 5.59
C GLU A 83 4.80 0.54 6.41
N VAL A 84 3.77 -0.13 6.91
CA VAL A 84 2.77 0.46 7.79
C VAL A 84 2.56 -0.46 8.98
N ARG A 85 1.87 0.06 9.98
CA ARG A 85 1.47 -0.73 11.13
C ARG A 85 -0.03 -0.69 11.27
N LEU A 86 -0.63 -1.84 11.54
CA LEU A 86 -2.07 -1.91 11.75
C LEU A 86 -2.40 -1.25 13.08
N GLN A 87 -3.14 -0.15 13.00
CA GLN A 87 -3.51 0.60 14.20
C GLN A 87 -4.79 0.10 14.81
N THR A 88 -5.80 -0.12 13.98
CA THR A 88 -7.12 -0.44 14.48
C THR A 88 -7.87 -1.28 13.46
N LEU A 89 -8.60 -2.27 13.95
CA LEU A 89 -9.56 -3.02 13.16
C LEU A 89 -10.96 -2.46 13.45
N LEU A 90 -11.65 -2.04 12.40
CA LEU A 90 -13.03 -1.58 12.52
C LEU A 90 -13.93 -2.68 11.99
N LEU A 91 -14.87 -3.12 12.82
CA LEU A 91 -15.72 -4.26 12.46
C LEU A 91 -17.09 -3.86 11.95
N HIS A 92 -17.47 -2.62 12.18
CA HIS A 92 -18.79 -2.12 11.76
C HIS A 92 -18.63 -0.81 11.03
N PRO A 93 -19.42 -0.59 10.01
CA PRO A 93 -20.44 -1.48 9.45
C PRO A 93 -19.84 -2.61 8.63
N ARG A 94 -18.56 -2.53 8.28
CA ARG A 94 -17.83 -3.57 7.56
C ARG A 94 -16.43 -3.67 8.15
N ASN A 95 -15.70 -4.69 7.74
CA ASN A 95 -14.36 -4.92 8.26
C ASN A 95 -13.35 -4.04 7.54
N TYR A 96 -12.83 -3.04 8.23
CA TYR A 96 -11.81 -2.13 7.73
C TYR A 96 -10.59 -2.17 8.60
N MET A 97 -9.44 -1.82 8.01
CA MET A 97 -8.18 -1.70 8.71
C MET A 97 -7.70 -0.27 8.61
N LEU A 98 -7.37 0.32 9.76
CA LEU A 98 -6.69 1.59 9.81
C LEU A 98 -5.20 1.33 9.95
N LEU A 99 -4.44 1.79 8.98
CA LEU A 99 -2.99 1.60 8.93
C LEU A 99 -2.31 2.92 9.19
N SER A 100 -1.13 2.86 9.81
CA SER A 100 -0.36 4.07 10.06
C SER A 100 0.12 4.66 8.73
N CYS A 101 0.37 5.96 8.72
CA CYS A 101 1.01 6.57 7.57
C CYS A 101 2.44 6.08 7.46
N PRO A 102 2.93 5.85 6.26
CA PRO A 102 4.33 5.46 6.09
C PRO A 102 5.26 6.62 6.39
N SER A 103 6.39 6.30 7.00
CA SER A 103 7.44 7.29 7.20
C SER A 103 8.32 7.43 5.96
N ARG A 104 8.35 6.40 5.13
CA ARG A 104 9.16 6.38 3.92
C ARG A 104 8.48 5.54 2.86
N ILE A 105 8.45 6.06 1.64
CA ILE A 105 7.88 5.36 0.51
C ILE A 105 8.99 5.14 -0.50
N ARG A 106 9.19 3.88 -0.88
CA ARG A 106 10.18 3.53 -1.90
C ARG A 106 9.49 3.44 -3.24
N GLN A 107 10.06 4.08 -4.23
CA GLN A 107 9.55 4.07 -5.58
C GLN A 107 10.47 3.28 -6.47
N THR A 108 9.92 2.37 -7.24
CA THR A 108 10.65 1.64 -8.26
C THR A 108 9.98 1.92 -9.59
N ARG A 109 10.73 2.47 -10.53
CA ARG A 109 10.19 2.73 -11.85
C ARG A 109 10.38 1.49 -12.70
N LEU A 110 9.29 1.05 -13.31
CA LEU A 110 9.32 -0.09 -14.20
C LEU A 110 9.88 0.34 -15.55
N ARG A 111 10.56 -0.60 -16.23
CA ARG A 111 11.20 -0.27 -17.49
C ARG A 111 10.16 -0.03 -18.57
N SER A 112 10.26 1.14 -19.17
CA SER A 112 9.23 1.56 -20.11
C SER A 112 9.24 0.75 -21.41
N HIS A 113 10.41 0.35 -21.90
CA HIS A 113 10.45 -0.37 -23.18
C HIS A 113 9.79 -1.74 -23.09
N GLU A 114 9.93 -2.41 -21.96
CA GLU A 114 9.26 -3.68 -21.76
C GLU A 114 7.77 -3.49 -21.66
N ARG A 115 7.38 -2.43 -21.05
CA ARG A 115 5.99 -2.14 -20.86
C ARG A 115 5.30 -1.80 -22.14
N ALA A 116 5.98 -1.09 -23.01
CA ALA A 116 5.41 -0.75 -24.30
C ALA A 116 5.00 -2.01 -25.06
N LYS A 117 5.80 -3.06 -24.95
CA LYS A 117 5.46 -4.32 -25.58
C LYS A 117 4.27 -4.97 -24.91
N CYS A 118 4.22 -4.92 -23.62
CA CYS A 118 3.13 -5.54 -22.88
C CYS A 118 1.82 -4.81 -23.07
N ALA A 119 1.88 -3.54 -23.31
CA ALA A 119 0.69 -2.74 -23.47
C ALA A 119 -0.04 -3.03 -24.77
N LEU A 120 0.61 -3.67 -25.68
CA LEU A 120 -0.01 -4.05 -26.97
C LEU A 120 -0.76 -5.35 -26.84
#